data_5b63e4d7164a1d5c4c67e559c54b5b39
#
_entry.id   5b63e4d7164a1d5c4c67e559c54b5b39
#
_cell.length_a   1.000
_cell.length_b   1.000
_cell.length_c   1.000
_cell.angle_alpha   90.00
_cell.angle_beta   90.00
_cell.angle_gamma   90.00
#
_symmetry.space_group_name_H-M   'P 1'
#
loop_
_entity.id
_entity.type
_entity.pdbx_description
1 polymer ?
#
loop_
_entity_poly.entity_id
_entity_poly.type
_entity_poly.pdbx_seq_one_letter_code
_entity_poly.pdbx_strand_id
1 'polypeptide(L)'
;MKSLPKFTPKFTWLAAIAALLVSPDAMAQSRAQYESMVATHAAANNVPVALVHRVIVRESKYHPGLVGRGGTIGLMQIKLATARGLGYTGDAAGLRDPDTNLAWGIKYLAGAYRAANSDHGRAMRYYASGYYYAAKRQRHQQPPQIAPVLASDAPPKIVATPAQKAKTAADANAQQVPKE
;
A
#
# COMPACT_ATOMS: atom_id res chain seq x y z
N MET A 1 -47.52 71.09 7.09
CA MET A 1 -46.87 70.06 6.33
C MET A 1 -45.81 69.41 7.24
N LYS A 2 -46.06 68.18 7.75
CA LYS A 2 -45.17 67.49 8.65
C LYS A 2 -44.39 66.45 7.84
N SER A 3 -43.05 66.58 7.81
CA SER A 3 -42.16 65.67 7.14
C SER A 3 -41.97 64.40 7.93
N LEU A 4 -42.19 63.26 7.29
CA LEU A 4 -41.96 61.90 7.85
C LEU A 4 -40.47 61.57 7.85
N PRO A 5 -39.94 60.88 8.88
CA PRO A 5 -38.56 60.44 8.91
C PRO A 5 -38.35 59.21 8.01
N LYS A 6 -37.29 59.24 7.20
CA LYS A 6 -36.85 58.12 6.36
C LYS A 6 -36.17 57.08 7.25
N PHE A 7 -36.84 55.93 7.41
CA PHE A 7 -36.29 54.76 8.11
C PHE A 7 -35.39 53.99 7.11
N THR A 8 -34.08 54.05 7.29
CA THR A 8 -33.14 53.21 6.56
C THR A 8 -32.88 51.91 7.35
N PRO A 9 -33.20 50.70 6.84
CA PRO A 9 -32.86 49.47 7.54
C PRO A 9 -31.35 49.23 7.41
N LYS A 10 -30.64 49.25 8.55
CA LYS A 10 -29.24 48.78 8.59
C LYS A 10 -29.27 47.24 8.54
N PHE A 11 -29.04 46.69 7.34
CA PHE A 11 -28.83 45.27 7.12
C PHE A 11 -27.49 44.89 7.73
N THR A 12 -27.46 44.45 8.97
CA THR A 12 -26.31 43.81 9.57
C THR A 12 -26.19 42.39 9.01
N TRP A 13 -25.27 42.22 8.03
CA TRP A 13 -24.86 40.94 7.55
C TRP A 13 -24.04 40.26 8.66
N LEU A 14 -24.68 39.42 9.47
CA LEU A 14 -24.01 38.43 10.28
C LEU A 14 -23.52 37.33 9.33
N ALA A 15 -22.28 37.48 8.85
CA ALA A 15 -21.56 36.43 8.17
C ALA A 15 -21.25 35.33 9.20
N ALA A 16 -22.15 34.35 9.31
CA ALA A 16 -21.86 33.10 10.00
C ALA A 16 -20.79 32.36 9.22
N ILE A 17 -19.52 32.54 9.58
CA ILE A 17 -18.41 31.69 9.17
C ILE A 17 -18.63 30.35 9.90
N ALA A 18 -19.35 29.44 9.25
CA ALA A 18 -19.37 28.04 9.66
C ALA A 18 -17.98 27.46 9.33
N ALA A 19 -17.08 27.59 10.28
CA ALA A 19 -15.83 26.81 10.26
C ALA A 19 -16.25 25.34 10.35
N LEU A 20 -16.17 24.64 9.22
CA LEU A 20 -16.26 23.18 9.15
C LEU A 20 -15.06 22.58 9.88
N LEU A 21 -15.13 22.56 11.21
CA LEU A 21 -14.24 21.80 12.06
C LEU A 21 -14.55 20.33 11.79
N VAL A 22 -13.67 19.65 11.08
CA VAL A 22 -13.71 18.18 10.99
C VAL A 22 -13.56 17.67 12.42
N SER A 23 -14.65 17.15 12.97
CA SER A 23 -14.69 16.65 14.34
C SER A 23 -13.67 15.47 14.48
N PRO A 24 -12.95 15.37 15.60
CA PRO A 24 -12.03 14.25 15.84
C PRO A 24 -12.73 12.89 15.73
N ASP A 25 -14.00 12.79 16.06
CA ASP A 25 -14.82 11.59 15.94
C ASP A 25 -15.03 11.17 14.48
N ALA A 26 -15.26 12.11 13.56
CA ALA A 26 -15.39 11.83 12.14
C ALA A 26 -14.08 11.26 11.54
N MET A 27 -12.93 11.75 11.99
CA MET A 27 -11.63 11.22 11.59
C MET A 27 -11.37 9.83 12.17
N ALA A 28 -11.77 9.58 13.42
CA ALA A 28 -11.64 8.26 14.04
C ALA A 28 -12.52 7.23 13.34
N GLN A 29 -13.75 7.56 12.99
CA GLN A 29 -14.66 6.69 12.24
C GLN A 29 -14.15 6.42 10.83
N SER A 30 -13.66 7.43 10.12
CA SER A 30 -13.05 7.27 8.79
C SER A 30 -11.81 6.39 8.84
N ARG A 31 -11.00 6.50 9.88
CA ARG A 31 -9.84 5.63 10.10
C ARG A 31 -10.28 4.18 10.31
N ALA A 32 -11.26 3.93 11.19
CA ALA A 32 -11.75 2.59 11.50
C ALA A 32 -12.29 1.87 10.26
N GLN A 33 -12.92 2.58 9.35
CA GLN A 33 -13.43 2.05 8.08
C GLN A 33 -12.33 1.39 7.22
N TYR A 34 -11.11 1.93 7.23
CA TYR A 34 -10.00 1.45 6.40
C TYR A 34 -8.95 0.65 7.17
N GLU A 35 -9.10 0.46 8.49
CA GLU A 35 -8.08 -0.17 9.33
C GLU A 35 -7.68 -1.56 8.84
N SER A 36 -8.65 -2.41 8.49
CA SER A 36 -8.40 -3.77 8.02
C SER A 36 -7.64 -3.80 6.69
N MET A 37 -8.04 -2.98 5.71
CA MET A 37 -7.36 -2.89 4.41
C MET A 37 -5.94 -2.36 4.59
N VAL A 38 -5.78 -1.31 5.41
CA VAL A 38 -4.45 -0.73 5.72
C VAL A 38 -3.56 -1.76 6.36
N ALA A 39 -4.04 -2.51 7.36
CA ALA A 39 -3.26 -3.54 8.04
C ALA A 39 -2.80 -4.63 7.07
N THR A 40 -3.70 -5.11 6.20
CA THR A 40 -3.41 -6.13 5.19
C THR A 40 -2.30 -5.68 4.23
N HIS A 41 -2.47 -4.52 3.60
CA HIS A 41 -1.48 -4.03 2.62
C HIS A 41 -0.18 -3.57 3.28
N ALA A 42 -0.23 -3.03 4.50
CA ALA A 42 0.95 -2.64 5.26
C ALA A 42 1.83 -3.86 5.62
N ALA A 43 1.21 -4.94 6.10
CA ALA A 43 1.89 -6.20 6.39
C ALA A 43 2.53 -6.81 5.13
N ALA A 44 1.78 -6.88 4.02
CA ALA A 44 2.27 -7.40 2.75
C ALA A 44 3.49 -6.63 2.18
N ASN A 45 3.67 -5.37 2.57
CA ASN A 45 4.74 -4.50 2.09
C ASN A 45 5.80 -4.16 3.15
N ASN A 46 5.73 -4.73 4.35
CA ASN A 46 6.60 -4.44 5.50
C ASN A 46 6.67 -2.94 5.85
N VAL A 47 5.50 -2.29 5.90
CA VAL A 47 5.35 -0.87 6.27
C VAL A 47 4.58 -0.76 7.57
N PRO A 48 5.03 0.06 8.55
CA PRO A 48 4.27 0.27 9.77
C PRO A 48 2.88 0.88 9.48
N VAL A 49 1.82 0.27 10.02
CA VAL A 49 0.43 0.74 9.90
C VAL A 49 0.30 2.22 10.29
N ALA A 50 0.96 2.64 11.37
CA ALA A 50 0.96 4.02 11.83
C ALA A 50 1.53 5.00 10.79
N LEU A 51 2.53 4.59 9.99
CA LEU A 51 3.08 5.42 8.93
C LEU A 51 2.07 5.56 7.78
N VAL A 52 1.36 4.49 7.41
CA VAL A 52 0.33 4.52 6.37
C VAL A 52 -0.78 5.51 6.75
N HIS A 53 -1.30 5.42 7.98
CA HIS A 53 -2.32 6.36 8.45
C HIS A 53 -1.86 7.81 8.43
N ARG A 54 -0.60 8.08 8.80
CA ARG A 54 -0.04 9.44 8.72
C ARG A 54 0.00 9.97 7.28
N VAL A 55 0.31 9.10 6.31
CA VAL A 55 0.26 9.47 4.88
C VAL A 55 -1.17 9.76 4.47
N ILE A 56 -2.14 8.87 4.76
CA ILE A 56 -3.56 9.07 4.39
C ILE A 56 -4.11 10.37 4.97
N VAL A 57 -3.85 10.66 6.25
CA VAL A 57 -4.28 11.91 6.88
C VAL A 57 -3.71 13.13 6.15
N ARG A 58 -2.44 13.09 5.79
CA ARG A 58 -1.77 14.18 5.09
C ARG A 58 -2.29 14.37 3.67
N GLU A 59 -2.51 13.27 2.94
CA GLU A 59 -2.79 13.29 1.51
C GLU A 59 -4.29 13.53 1.22
N SER A 60 -5.19 12.89 1.96
CA SER A 60 -6.62 12.94 1.65
C SER A 60 -7.54 13.17 2.84
N LYS A 61 -7.04 13.10 4.07
CA LYS A 61 -7.91 13.06 5.27
C LYS A 61 -9.00 11.98 5.16
N TYR A 62 -8.64 10.81 4.63
CA TYR A 62 -9.53 9.66 4.38
C TYR A 62 -10.65 9.91 3.34
N HIS A 63 -10.47 10.81 2.38
CA HIS A 63 -11.41 11.01 1.28
C HIS A 63 -11.03 10.12 0.07
N PRO A 64 -11.69 8.98 -0.18
CA PRO A 64 -11.30 8.03 -1.21
C PRO A 64 -11.51 8.57 -2.62
N GLY A 65 -12.53 9.42 -2.82
CA GLY A 65 -12.84 10.03 -4.11
C GLY A 65 -12.00 11.26 -4.45
N LEU A 66 -11.09 11.70 -3.57
CA LEU A 66 -10.32 12.92 -3.78
C LEU A 66 -9.44 12.82 -5.03
N VAL A 67 -9.55 13.82 -5.92
CA VAL A 67 -8.64 14.03 -7.04
C VAL A 67 -7.91 15.34 -6.80
N GLY A 68 -6.61 15.26 -6.59
CA GLY A 68 -5.76 16.40 -6.31
C GLY A 68 -5.18 17.04 -7.56
N ARG A 69 -4.47 18.16 -7.35
CA ARG A 69 -3.76 18.85 -8.43
C ARG A 69 -2.71 17.91 -9.05
N GLY A 70 -2.61 17.96 -10.39
CA GLY A 70 -1.66 17.11 -11.12
C GLY A 70 -2.08 15.65 -11.23
N GLY A 71 -3.39 15.34 -11.01
CA GLY A 71 -3.97 14.02 -11.24
C GLY A 71 -3.59 12.98 -10.19
N THR A 72 -3.36 13.39 -8.94
CA THR A 72 -3.25 12.47 -7.80
C THR A 72 -4.64 11.99 -7.38
N ILE A 73 -4.78 10.73 -6.95
CA ILE A 73 -6.07 10.06 -6.78
C ILE A 73 -6.13 9.33 -5.44
N GLY A 74 -7.28 9.45 -4.79
CA GLY A 74 -7.74 8.59 -3.71
C GLY A 74 -7.08 8.82 -2.35
N LEU A 75 -7.19 7.83 -1.47
CA LEU A 75 -6.75 7.89 -0.08
C LEU A 75 -5.27 8.29 0.07
N MET A 76 -4.41 7.75 -0.78
CA MET A 76 -2.97 7.99 -0.74
C MET A 76 -2.48 8.97 -1.82
N GLN A 77 -3.38 9.61 -2.56
CA GLN A 77 -3.05 10.60 -3.60
C GLN A 77 -1.94 10.12 -4.55
N ILE A 78 -2.05 8.87 -5.01
CA ILE A 78 -1.11 8.29 -5.96
C ILE A 78 -1.44 8.73 -7.39
N LYS A 79 -0.44 9.00 -8.22
CA LYS A 79 -0.63 9.26 -9.66
C LYS A 79 -0.75 7.97 -10.44
N LEU A 80 -1.60 7.95 -11.49
CA LEU A 80 -1.72 6.80 -12.38
C LEU A 80 -0.37 6.36 -12.96
N ALA A 81 0.46 7.30 -13.38
CA ALA A 81 1.80 7.00 -13.90
C ALA A 81 2.69 6.31 -12.85
N THR A 82 2.60 6.73 -11.57
CA THR A 82 3.34 6.11 -10.47
C THR A 82 2.85 4.68 -10.21
N ALA A 83 1.52 4.47 -10.16
CA ALA A 83 0.94 3.15 -9.99
C ALA A 83 1.32 2.21 -11.13
N ARG A 84 1.27 2.69 -12.38
CA ARG A 84 1.68 1.93 -13.57
C ARG A 84 3.17 1.56 -13.53
N GLY A 85 4.03 2.45 -13.08
CA GLY A 85 5.45 2.17 -12.86
C GLY A 85 5.73 1.08 -11.82
N LEU A 86 4.75 0.77 -10.96
CA LEU A 86 4.79 -0.32 -9.98
C LEU A 86 4.11 -1.61 -10.47
N GLY A 87 3.48 -1.58 -11.66
CA GLY A 87 2.82 -2.73 -12.25
C GLY A 87 1.29 -2.66 -12.29
N TYR A 88 0.67 -1.53 -11.94
CA TYR A 88 -0.78 -1.36 -12.08
C TYR A 88 -1.18 -1.33 -13.56
N THR A 89 -2.15 -2.16 -13.95
CA THR A 89 -2.62 -2.27 -15.33
C THR A 89 -3.97 -1.60 -15.59
N GLY A 90 -4.64 -1.14 -14.52
CA GLY A 90 -5.94 -0.48 -14.62
C GLY A 90 -5.85 1.00 -15.04
N ASP A 91 -6.97 1.68 -14.90
CA ASP A 91 -7.14 3.08 -15.25
C ASP A 91 -7.21 4.01 -14.02
N ALA A 92 -7.43 5.31 -14.26
CA ALA A 92 -7.56 6.30 -13.19
C ALA A 92 -8.83 6.13 -12.35
N ALA A 93 -9.90 5.56 -12.94
CA ALA A 93 -11.14 5.30 -12.21
C ALA A 93 -10.95 4.20 -11.17
N GLY A 94 -10.25 3.11 -11.53
CA GLY A 94 -9.91 2.04 -10.61
C GLY A 94 -9.08 2.48 -9.40
N LEU A 95 -8.26 3.54 -9.52
CA LEU A 95 -7.54 4.11 -8.38
C LEU A 95 -8.42 4.90 -7.39
N ARG A 96 -9.70 5.11 -7.68
CA ARG A 96 -10.67 5.67 -6.71
C ARG A 96 -11.22 4.62 -5.77
N ASP A 97 -11.12 3.35 -6.13
CA ASP A 97 -11.42 2.26 -5.23
C ASP A 97 -10.42 2.24 -4.06
N PRO A 98 -10.89 2.23 -2.79
CA PRO A 98 -10.03 2.32 -1.62
C PRO A 98 -9.00 1.20 -1.53
N ASP A 99 -9.39 -0.04 -1.79
CA ASP A 99 -8.49 -1.19 -1.67
C ASP A 99 -7.39 -1.15 -2.73
N THR A 100 -7.76 -0.88 -3.97
CA THR A 100 -6.84 -0.67 -5.10
C THR A 100 -5.88 0.49 -4.81
N ASN A 101 -6.39 1.60 -4.28
CA ASN A 101 -5.57 2.77 -3.95
C ASN A 101 -4.53 2.46 -2.86
N LEU A 102 -4.98 1.78 -1.79
CA LEU A 102 -4.09 1.35 -0.70
C LEU A 102 -3.05 0.35 -1.19
N ALA A 103 -3.41 -0.63 -2.00
CA ALA A 103 -2.48 -1.62 -2.54
C ALA A 103 -1.29 -0.94 -3.24
N TRP A 104 -1.54 0.00 -4.15
CA TRP A 104 -0.50 0.66 -4.94
C TRP A 104 0.17 1.82 -4.20
N GLY A 105 -0.59 2.58 -3.40
CA GLY A 105 -0.06 3.66 -2.57
C GLY A 105 0.90 3.14 -1.49
N ILE A 106 0.54 2.04 -0.80
CA ILE A 106 1.41 1.43 0.23
C ILE A 106 2.63 0.77 -0.42
N LYS A 107 2.49 0.14 -1.58
CA LYS A 107 3.62 -0.38 -2.35
C LYS A 107 4.62 0.73 -2.71
N TYR A 108 4.14 1.90 -3.11
CA TYR A 108 4.97 3.08 -3.35
C TYR A 108 5.64 3.57 -2.05
N LEU A 109 4.86 3.66 -0.96
CA LEU A 109 5.37 4.04 0.36
C LEU A 109 6.45 3.09 0.87
N ALA A 110 6.32 1.79 0.62
CA ALA A 110 7.35 0.81 0.99
C ALA A 110 8.70 1.11 0.32
N GLY A 111 8.70 1.53 -0.94
CA GLY A 111 9.91 2.00 -1.61
C GLY A 111 10.51 3.23 -0.95
N ALA A 112 9.68 4.22 -0.60
CA ALA A 112 10.10 5.43 0.11
C ALA A 112 10.63 5.11 1.51
N TYR A 113 9.99 4.18 2.23
CA TYR A 113 10.36 3.76 3.58
C TYR A 113 11.71 3.04 3.60
N ARG A 114 11.95 2.12 2.65
CA ARG A 114 13.27 1.49 2.47
C ARG A 114 14.35 2.51 2.13
N ALA A 115 14.08 3.41 1.18
CA ALA A 115 15.02 4.47 0.80
C ALA A 115 15.29 5.47 1.94
N ALA A 116 14.42 5.54 2.93
CA ALA A 116 14.56 6.35 4.12
C ALA A 116 15.31 5.63 5.27
N ASN A 117 15.77 4.40 5.09
CA ASN A 117 16.33 3.55 6.14
C ASN A 117 15.37 3.46 7.35
N SER A 118 14.10 3.19 7.09
CA SER A 118 13.02 3.05 8.06
C SER A 118 12.71 4.31 8.90
N ASP A 119 13.22 5.48 8.53
CA ASP A 119 12.85 6.74 9.17
C ASP A 119 11.50 7.23 8.63
N HIS A 120 10.50 7.34 9.51
CA HIS A 120 9.13 7.73 9.14
C HIS A 120 9.03 9.14 8.56
N GLY A 121 9.75 10.11 9.14
CA GLY A 121 9.72 11.50 8.68
C GLY A 121 10.33 11.64 7.29
N ARG A 122 11.45 10.98 7.06
CA ARG A 122 12.13 10.93 5.76
C ARG A 122 11.30 10.17 4.73
N ALA A 123 10.68 9.05 5.11
CA ALA A 123 9.78 8.29 4.25
C ALA A 123 8.61 9.14 3.74
N MET A 124 7.99 9.93 4.62
CA MET A 124 6.92 10.86 4.22
C MET A 124 7.41 11.94 3.25
N ARG A 125 8.61 12.47 3.43
CA ARG A 125 9.20 13.42 2.47
C ARG A 125 9.45 12.76 1.14
N TYR A 126 10.03 11.57 1.13
CA TYR A 126 10.30 10.80 -0.08
C TYR A 126 9.03 10.35 -0.80
N TYR A 127 7.98 10.03 -0.06
CA TYR A 127 6.67 9.75 -0.65
C TYR A 127 6.16 10.96 -1.46
N ALA A 128 6.23 12.15 -0.89
CA ALA A 128 5.73 13.37 -1.52
C ALA A 128 6.59 13.88 -2.68
N SER A 129 7.91 13.77 -2.59
CA SER A 129 8.86 14.34 -3.57
C SER A 129 9.48 13.32 -4.53
N GLY A 130 9.23 12.02 -4.31
CA GLY A 130 9.90 10.93 -5.01
C GLY A 130 11.20 10.50 -4.33
N TYR A 131 11.51 9.20 -4.46
CA TYR A 131 12.67 8.61 -3.80
C TYR A 131 13.69 7.99 -4.78
N TYR A 132 13.50 8.16 -6.07
CA TYR A 132 14.33 7.53 -7.11
C TYR A 132 15.84 7.76 -6.89
N TYR A 133 16.25 9.00 -6.71
CA TYR A 133 17.66 9.32 -6.52
C TYR A 133 18.22 8.84 -5.17
N ALA A 134 17.40 8.83 -4.13
CA ALA A 134 17.78 8.28 -2.83
C ALA A 134 18.02 6.76 -2.92
N ALA A 135 17.10 6.03 -3.53
CA ALA A 135 17.22 4.59 -3.74
C ALA A 135 18.39 4.23 -4.67
N LYS A 136 18.65 5.06 -5.70
CA LYS A 136 19.80 4.89 -6.59
C LYS A 136 21.11 5.03 -5.83
N ARG A 137 21.27 6.06 -5.00
CA ARG A 137 22.48 6.25 -4.17
C ARG A 137 22.72 5.08 -3.22
N GLN A 138 21.67 4.56 -2.57
CA GLN A 138 21.80 3.41 -1.67
C GLN A 138 22.29 2.16 -2.41
N ARG A 139 21.77 1.87 -3.60
CA ARG A 139 22.24 0.74 -4.42
C ARG A 139 23.72 0.83 -4.77
N HIS A 140 24.25 2.02 -5.02
CA HIS A 140 25.67 2.23 -5.29
C HIS A 140 26.55 2.14 -4.04
N GLN A 141 25.99 2.32 -2.83
CA GLN A 141 26.69 2.26 -1.56
C GLN A 141 26.64 0.86 -0.91
N GLN A 142 25.74 0.00 -1.33
CA GLN A 142 25.71 -1.40 -0.91
C GLN A 142 26.78 -2.17 -1.70
N PRO A 143 27.74 -2.82 -0.99
CA PRO A 143 28.63 -3.76 -1.66
C PRO A 143 27.79 -4.83 -2.37
N PRO A 144 28.30 -5.43 -3.47
CA PRO A 144 27.61 -6.51 -4.13
C PRO A 144 27.25 -7.56 -3.07
N GLN A 145 25.95 -7.77 -2.84
CA GLN A 145 25.52 -8.91 -2.05
C GLN A 145 25.85 -10.14 -2.89
N ILE A 146 27.00 -10.74 -2.62
CA ILE A 146 27.29 -12.09 -3.06
C ILE A 146 26.21 -12.92 -2.39
N ALA A 147 25.20 -13.35 -3.13
CA ALA A 147 24.27 -14.34 -2.67
C ALA A 147 25.12 -15.47 -2.08
N PRO A 148 24.85 -15.96 -0.86
CA PRO A 148 25.55 -17.11 -0.36
C PRO A 148 25.32 -18.20 -1.41
N VAL A 149 26.40 -18.55 -2.14
CA VAL A 149 26.42 -19.74 -2.98
C VAL A 149 26.23 -20.84 -1.96
N LEU A 150 25.00 -21.35 -1.85
CA LEU A 150 24.73 -22.61 -1.16
C LEU A 150 25.58 -23.65 -1.92
N ALA A 151 26.79 -23.86 -1.42
CA ALA A 151 27.58 -25.02 -1.77
C ALA A 151 26.79 -26.22 -1.25
N SER A 152 25.90 -26.72 -2.08
CA SER A 152 25.24 -28.00 -1.94
C SER A 152 25.32 -28.71 -3.28
N ASP A 153 26.55 -28.97 -3.73
CA ASP A 153 26.84 -30.05 -4.66
C ASP A 153 26.96 -31.38 -3.89
N ALA A 154 25.91 -31.72 -3.16
CA ALA A 154 25.67 -33.09 -2.75
C ALA A 154 24.40 -33.55 -3.45
N PRO A 155 24.46 -34.60 -4.29
CA PRO A 155 23.25 -35.13 -4.89
C PRO A 155 22.29 -35.57 -3.78
N PRO A 156 20.99 -35.33 -3.90
CA PRO A 156 20.04 -35.71 -2.87
C PRO A 156 20.08 -37.22 -2.69
N LYS A 157 20.45 -37.67 -1.50
CA LYS A 157 20.21 -39.08 -1.10
C LYS A 157 18.71 -39.29 -1.13
N ILE A 158 18.25 -40.04 -2.13
CA ILE A 158 16.85 -40.45 -2.23
C ILE A 158 16.62 -41.43 -1.07
N VAL A 159 16.06 -40.94 0.02
CA VAL A 159 15.50 -41.77 1.07
C VAL A 159 14.19 -42.31 0.50
N ALA A 160 14.22 -43.60 0.08
CA ALA A 160 13.03 -44.29 -0.40
C ALA A 160 11.97 -44.33 0.69
N THR A 161 10.85 -43.68 0.47
CA THR A 161 9.67 -43.71 1.35
C THR A 161 9.12 -45.14 1.38
N PRO A 162 8.63 -45.64 2.54
CA PRO A 162 8.15 -47.02 2.68
C PRO A 162 7.10 -47.49 1.68
N ALA A 163 6.41 -46.58 1.03
CA ALA A 163 5.38 -46.89 0.03
C ALA A 163 5.94 -47.46 -1.31
N GLN A 164 7.24 -47.24 -1.59
CA GLN A 164 7.84 -47.76 -2.83
C GLN A 164 8.36 -49.20 -2.66
N LYS A 165 8.59 -49.65 -1.40
CA LYS A 165 9.00 -51.03 -1.12
C LYS A 165 7.85 -52.04 -1.31
N ALA A 166 6.62 -51.60 -1.16
CA ALA A 166 5.44 -52.49 -1.32
C ALA A 166 5.12 -52.78 -2.80
N LYS A 167 5.43 -51.84 -3.72
CA LYS A 167 5.12 -52.00 -5.13
C LYS A 167 6.11 -52.90 -5.86
N THR A 168 7.39 -52.91 -5.43
CA THR A 168 8.43 -53.80 -5.99
C THR A 168 8.27 -55.26 -5.54
N ALA A 169 7.67 -55.48 -4.35
CA ALA A 169 7.37 -56.84 -3.86
C ALA A 169 6.13 -57.46 -4.54
N ALA A 170 5.17 -56.64 -4.99
CA ALA A 170 3.97 -57.12 -5.67
C ALA A 170 4.27 -57.54 -7.13
N ASP A 171 5.17 -56.83 -7.82
CA ASP A 171 5.54 -57.17 -9.19
C ASP A 171 6.48 -58.40 -9.29
N ALA A 172 7.23 -58.73 -8.25
CA ALA A 172 8.08 -59.91 -8.22
C ALA A 172 7.27 -61.21 -8.02
N ASN A 173 6.05 -61.15 -7.47
CA ASN A 173 5.20 -62.32 -7.24
C ASN A 173 4.24 -62.65 -8.40
N ALA A 174 4.17 -61.78 -9.42
CA ALA A 174 3.29 -61.99 -10.58
C ALA A 174 3.92 -62.76 -11.74
N GLN A 175 5.23 -63.16 -11.64
CA GLN A 175 5.94 -63.84 -12.68
C GLN A 175 6.25 -65.32 -12.42
N GLN A 176 5.67 -65.90 -11.36
CA GLN A 176 5.75 -67.36 -11.10
C GLN A 176 4.38 -68.01 -11.24
N VAL A 177 3.96 -68.28 -12.45
CA VAL A 177 2.89 -69.26 -12.78
C VAL A 177 3.55 -70.37 -13.62
N PRO A 178 3.61 -71.64 -13.15
CA PRO A 178 4.12 -72.72 -13.93
C PRO A 178 3.18 -73.05 -15.08
N LYS A 179 3.70 -73.30 -16.25
CA LYS A 179 2.98 -73.92 -17.37
C LYS A 179 2.92 -75.45 -17.13
N GLU A 180 1.76 -75.99 -17.06
CA GLU A 180 1.38 -77.32 -17.51
C GLU A 180 0.30 -77.21 -18.61
#